data_e7ddadd8e44a6bfb56e5db32bc216b1a
#
_entry.id   e7ddadd8e44a6bfb56e5db32bc216b1a
#
_cell.length_a   1.000
_cell.length_b   1.000
_cell.length_c   1.000
_cell.angle_alpha   90.00
_cell.angle_beta   90.00
_cell.angle_gamma   90.00
#
_symmetry.space_group_name_H-M   'P 1'
#
loop_
_entity.id
_entity.type
_entity.pdbx_description
1 polymer ?
#
loop_
_entity_poly.entity_id
_entity_poly.type
_entity_poly.pdbx_seq_one_letter_code
_entity_poly.pdbx_strand_id
1 'polypeptide(L)'
;MKINKTFKRIILSVIGVTLLLFIILVYHIATARPVDNATIQVSRIDFDKPFDSLSSIDITQKLHSIKGVKSEVIVKRNVVVYFHDNKIADSQKIYDELMAKGNYNAKRFTIPANIANKQVCPVMKRDGISYKFTKFVQRIFNKS
;
A
#
# COMPACT_ATOMS: atom_id res chain seq x y z
N MET A 1 -34.49 41.44 15.86
CA MET A 1 -33.19 41.96 15.44
C MET A 1 -33.17 42.05 13.90
N LYS A 2 -33.28 43.26 13.35
CA LYS A 2 -33.26 43.43 11.86
C LYS A 2 -31.84 43.33 11.38
N ILE A 3 -31.49 42.20 10.76
CA ILE A 3 -30.17 41.98 10.16
C ILE A 3 -30.02 42.90 8.97
N ASN A 4 -28.96 43.70 8.97
CA ASN A 4 -28.67 44.70 7.94
C ASN A 4 -28.54 44.02 6.55
N LYS A 5 -29.11 44.60 5.47
CA LYS A 5 -29.05 44.00 4.13
C LYS A 5 -27.64 43.74 3.64
N THR A 6 -26.66 44.58 4.01
CA THR A 6 -25.25 44.42 3.71
C THR A 6 -24.66 43.20 4.40
N PHE A 7 -25.02 42.96 5.67
CA PHE A 7 -24.56 41.79 6.43
C PHE A 7 -25.08 40.46 5.85
N LYS A 8 -26.36 40.44 5.39
CA LYS A 8 -26.90 39.27 4.65
C LYS A 8 -26.10 38.98 3.37
N ARG A 9 -25.72 39.99 2.61
CA ARG A 9 -24.94 39.84 1.36
C ARG A 9 -23.54 39.27 1.66
N ILE A 10 -22.89 39.74 2.71
CA ILE A 10 -21.58 39.25 3.13
C ILE A 10 -21.65 37.77 3.53
N ILE A 11 -22.64 37.41 4.36
CA ILE A 11 -22.83 36.00 4.77
C ILE A 11 -23.09 35.11 3.54
N LEU A 12 -23.94 35.52 2.62
CA LEU A 12 -24.27 34.77 1.42
C LEU A 12 -23.05 34.58 0.53
N SER A 13 -22.21 35.62 0.40
CA SER A 13 -20.94 35.55 -0.35
C SER A 13 -19.95 34.57 0.29
N VAL A 14 -19.78 34.62 1.61
CA VAL A 14 -18.90 33.72 2.35
C VAL A 14 -19.36 32.26 2.20
N ILE A 15 -20.66 31.99 2.33
CA ILE A 15 -21.22 30.66 2.11
C ILE A 15 -20.98 30.19 0.69
N GLY A 16 -21.20 31.05 -0.31
CA GLY A 16 -20.97 30.74 -1.72
C GLY A 16 -19.51 30.34 -2.01
N VAL A 17 -18.56 31.14 -1.50
CA VAL A 17 -17.12 30.85 -1.64
C VAL A 17 -16.73 29.53 -0.96
N THR A 18 -17.24 29.31 0.27
CA THR A 18 -16.95 28.05 1.00
C THR A 18 -17.49 26.84 0.26
N LEU A 19 -18.69 26.93 -0.31
CA LEU A 19 -19.31 25.85 -1.05
C LEU A 19 -18.54 25.57 -2.35
N LEU A 20 -18.08 26.61 -3.04
CA LEU A 20 -17.26 26.47 -4.24
C LEU A 20 -15.92 25.79 -3.94
N LEU A 21 -15.23 26.18 -2.85
CA LEU A 21 -14.00 25.54 -2.42
C LEU A 21 -14.24 24.06 -2.06
N PHE A 22 -15.36 23.76 -1.43
CA PHE A 22 -15.72 22.37 -1.09
C PHE A 22 -15.95 21.52 -2.34
N ILE A 23 -16.63 22.06 -3.36
CA ILE A 23 -16.83 21.37 -4.64
C ILE A 23 -15.49 21.10 -5.33
N ILE A 24 -14.57 22.08 -5.36
CA ILE A 24 -13.23 21.92 -5.92
C ILE A 24 -12.46 20.83 -5.16
N LEU A 25 -12.52 20.83 -3.84
CA LEU A 25 -11.87 19.81 -3.01
C LEU A 25 -12.39 18.41 -3.33
N VAL A 26 -13.71 18.25 -3.37
CA VAL A 26 -14.34 16.95 -3.70
C VAL A 26 -13.96 16.51 -5.12
N TYR A 27 -13.93 17.43 -6.08
CA TYR A 27 -13.49 17.14 -7.44
C TYR A 27 -12.04 16.66 -7.48
N HIS A 28 -11.13 17.33 -6.77
CA HIS A 28 -9.73 16.91 -6.68
C HIS A 28 -9.56 15.52 -6.03
N ILE A 29 -10.33 15.22 -4.98
CA ILE A 29 -10.29 13.90 -4.34
C ILE A 29 -10.84 12.82 -5.28
N ALA A 30 -11.92 13.11 -5.99
CA ALA A 30 -12.56 12.15 -6.91
C ALA A 30 -11.71 11.87 -8.16
N THR A 31 -10.93 12.87 -8.61
CA THR A 31 -10.04 12.74 -9.77
C THR A 31 -8.61 12.35 -9.41
N ALA A 32 -8.27 12.26 -8.12
CA ALA A 32 -6.98 11.77 -7.67
C ALA A 32 -6.76 10.33 -8.15
N ARG A 33 -5.80 10.15 -9.05
CA ARG A 33 -5.43 8.81 -9.51
C ARG A 33 -4.82 8.03 -8.35
N PRO A 34 -5.16 6.75 -8.18
CA PRO A 34 -4.45 5.91 -7.22
C PRO A 34 -2.96 5.93 -7.55
N VAL A 35 -2.13 5.97 -6.53
CA VAL A 35 -0.67 5.97 -6.69
C VAL A 35 -0.30 4.72 -7.50
N ASP A 36 0.39 4.89 -8.63
CA ASP A 36 0.74 3.81 -9.56
C ASP A 36 1.50 2.64 -8.88
N ASN A 37 2.13 2.92 -7.75
CA ASN A 37 2.90 1.95 -6.96
C ASN A 37 2.12 1.34 -5.78
N ALA A 38 0.81 1.60 -5.64
CA ALA A 38 0.01 1.05 -4.53
C ALA A 38 -0.09 -0.48 -4.52
N THR A 39 0.28 -1.14 -5.62
CA THR A 39 0.28 -2.59 -5.77
C THR A 39 1.64 -3.24 -5.53
N ILE A 40 2.70 -2.43 -5.38
CA ILE A 40 4.04 -2.94 -5.10
C ILE A 40 4.11 -3.36 -3.64
N GLN A 41 4.47 -4.61 -3.43
CA GLN A 41 4.70 -5.19 -2.12
C GLN A 41 6.15 -5.62 -1.98
N VAL A 42 6.61 -5.64 -0.74
CA VAL A 42 7.92 -6.15 -0.34
C VAL A 42 7.76 -7.54 0.23
N SER A 43 8.53 -8.49 -0.25
CA SER A 43 8.55 -9.84 0.28
C SER A 43 9.95 -10.29 0.61
N ARG A 44 10.04 -11.25 1.53
CA ARG A 44 11.30 -11.77 2.04
C ARG A 44 11.30 -13.29 1.99
N ILE A 45 12.45 -13.84 1.60
CA ILE A 45 12.75 -15.27 1.66
C ILE A 45 14.01 -15.46 2.51
N ASP A 46 13.94 -16.36 3.46
CA ASP A 46 15.04 -16.74 4.33
C ASP A 46 15.59 -18.10 3.90
N PHE A 47 16.90 -18.16 3.64
CA PHE A 47 17.62 -19.36 3.22
C PHE A 47 18.40 -19.95 4.38
N ASP A 48 18.57 -21.26 4.38
CA ASP A 48 19.30 -21.95 5.47
C ASP A 48 20.79 -21.64 5.45
N LYS A 49 21.37 -21.36 4.27
CA LYS A 49 22.80 -21.07 4.08
C LYS A 49 23.02 -19.63 3.60
N PRO A 50 24.10 -18.99 4.04
CA PRO A 50 24.47 -17.67 3.53
C PRO A 50 24.90 -17.78 2.08
N PHE A 51 24.64 -16.75 1.31
CA PHE A 51 25.07 -16.60 -0.09
C PHE A 51 26.53 -16.18 -0.17
N ASP A 52 27.27 -16.76 -1.08
CA ASP A 52 28.50 -16.20 -1.62
C ASP A 52 28.18 -15.22 -2.76
N SER A 53 29.19 -14.55 -3.29
CA SER A 53 29.00 -13.55 -4.33
C SER A 53 28.37 -14.12 -5.61
N LEU A 54 28.73 -15.34 -6.00
CA LEU A 54 28.21 -15.97 -7.22
C LEU A 54 26.75 -16.40 -7.04
N SER A 55 26.45 -17.04 -5.92
CA SER A 55 25.06 -17.45 -5.58
C SER A 55 24.14 -16.24 -5.43
N SER A 56 24.64 -15.10 -4.95
CA SER A 56 23.87 -13.85 -4.85
C SER A 56 23.47 -13.33 -6.23
N ILE A 57 24.37 -13.40 -7.20
CA ILE A 57 24.10 -12.99 -8.58
C ILE A 57 23.10 -13.94 -9.23
N ASP A 58 23.30 -15.25 -9.10
CA ASP A 58 22.41 -16.27 -9.67
C ASP A 58 20.98 -16.12 -9.18
N ILE A 59 20.79 -16.00 -7.85
CA ILE A 59 19.44 -15.87 -7.28
C ILE A 59 18.77 -14.55 -7.70
N THR A 60 19.53 -13.47 -7.81
CA THR A 60 19.03 -12.18 -8.29
C THR A 60 18.54 -12.29 -9.73
N GLN A 61 19.31 -12.92 -10.60
CA GLN A 61 18.94 -13.14 -12.02
C GLN A 61 17.69 -14.02 -12.13
N LYS A 62 17.60 -15.09 -11.34
CA LYS A 62 16.44 -15.97 -11.32
C LYS A 62 15.19 -15.24 -10.84
N LEU A 63 15.29 -14.39 -9.82
CA LEU A 63 14.17 -13.56 -9.35
C LEU A 63 13.72 -12.57 -10.43
N HIS A 64 14.66 -11.89 -11.10
CA HIS A 64 14.32 -10.97 -12.19
C HIS A 64 13.65 -11.67 -13.39
N SER A 65 13.90 -12.95 -13.60
CA SER A 65 13.23 -13.73 -14.64
C SER A 65 11.77 -14.10 -14.29
N ILE A 66 11.33 -13.84 -13.07
CA ILE A 66 9.94 -14.09 -12.64
C ILE A 66 9.07 -12.87 -12.93
N LYS A 67 7.98 -13.09 -13.65
CA LYS A 67 7.06 -12.02 -14.02
C LYS A 67 6.42 -11.40 -12.77
N GLY A 68 6.51 -10.08 -12.65
CA GLY A 68 5.95 -9.32 -11.51
C GLY A 68 7.01 -8.87 -10.52
N VAL A 69 8.20 -9.45 -10.51
CA VAL A 69 9.33 -8.97 -9.69
C VAL A 69 9.88 -7.69 -10.32
N LYS A 70 10.11 -6.68 -9.47
CA LYS A 70 10.71 -5.40 -9.87
C LYS A 70 12.24 -5.50 -9.88
N SER A 71 12.89 -4.48 -10.44
CA SER A 71 14.35 -4.43 -10.59
C SER A 71 15.14 -4.38 -9.28
N GLU A 72 14.49 -4.11 -8.17
CA GLU A 72 15.16 -3.99 -6.88
C GLU A 72 15.07 -5.31 -6.10
N VAL A 73 16.20 -6.00 -5.99
CA VAL A 73 16.39 -7.23 -5.22
C VAL A 73 17.58 -7.02 -4.31
N ILE A 74 17.41 -7.24 -3.02
CA ILE A 74 18.44 -7.06 -2.00
C ILE A 74 18.80 -8.44 -1.44
N VAL A 75 20.02 -8.87 -1.63
CA VAL A 75 20.57 -10.10 -1.06
C VAL A 75 21.54 -9.74 0.07
N LYS A 76 21.29 -10.24 1.27
CA LYS A 76 22.14 -9.98 2.41
C LYS A 76 22.26 -11.24 3.28
N ARG A 77 23.48 -11.79 3.38
CA ARG A 77 23.76 -13.05 4.08
C ARG A 77 22.89 -14.18 3.52
N ASN A 78 21.92 -14.64 4.29
CA ASN A 78 20.98 -15.71 3.93
C ASN A 78 19.55 -15.19 3.68
N VAL A 79 19.38 -13.90 3.49
CA VAL A 79 18.07 -13.27 3.31
C VAL A 79 18.00 -12.59 1.94
N VAL A 80 16.90 -12.80 1.25
CA VAL A 80 16.58 -12.13 0.00
C VAL A 80 15.29 -11.34 0.17
N VAL A 81 15.35 -10.04 -0.10
CA VAL A 81 14.21 -9.12 -0.11
C VAL A 81 14.00 -8.65 -1.53
N TYR A 82 12.78 -8.70 -1.99
CA TYR A 82 12.42 -8.28 -3.34
C TYR A 82 11.10 -7.53 -3.36
N PHE A 83 10.97 -6.64 -4.34
CA PHE A 83 9.75 -5.90 -4.61
C PHE A 83 8.99 -6.57 -5.74
N HIS A 84 7.69 -6.71 -5.61
CA HIS A 84 6.86 -7.30 -6.65
C HIS A 84 5.51 -6.60 -6.78
N ASP A 85 4.91 -6.70 -7.95
CA ASP A 85 3.56 -6.21 -8.20
C ASP A 85 2.55 -7.32 -7.88
N ASN A 86 1.81 -7.14 -6.80
CA ASN A 86 0.82 -8.11 -6.31
C ASN A 86 -0.36 -8.33 -7.28
N LYS A 87 -0.56 -7.44 -8.25
CA LYS A 87 -1.55 -7.66 -9.34
C LYS A 87 -1.08 -8.69 -10.36
N ILE A 88 0.23 -8.87 -10.51
CA ILE A 88 0.84 -9.76 -11.50
C ILE A 88 1.15 -11.12 -10.86
N ALA A 89 1.80 -11.10 -9.70
CA ALA A 89 2.15 -12.30 -8.95
C ALA A 89 2.20 -11.99 -7.46
N ASP A 90 1.59 -12.84 -6.66
CA ASP A 90 1.71 -12.78 -5.21
C ASP A 90 3.03 -13.38 -4.73
N SER A 91 3.35 -13.16 -3.46
CA SER A 91 4.61 -13.63 -2.89
C SER A 91 4.73 -15.16 -2.83
N GLN A 92 3.61 -15.90 -2.77
CA GLN A 92 3.62 -17.36 -2.77
C GLN A 92 4.01 -17.89 -4.14
N LYS A 93 3.37 -17.37 -5.20
CA LYS A 93 3.65 -17.75 -6.58
C LYS A 93 5.13 -17.49 -6.94
N ILE A 94 5.65 -16.32 -6.56
CA ILE A 94 7.06 -15.98 -6.80
C ILE A 94 7.99 -16.95 -6.07
N TYR A 95 7.68 -17.28 -4.83
CA TYR A 95 8.43 -18.26 -4.04
C TYR A 95 8.44 -19.63 -4.73
N ASP A 96 7.27 -20.13 -5.15
CA ASP A 96 7.12 -21.44 -5.79
C ASP A 96 7.87 -21.50 -7.13
N GLU A 97 7.79 -20.43 -7.93
CA GLU A 97 8.54 -20.32 -9.20
C GLU A 97 10.06 -20.27 -8.97
N LEU A 98 10.50 -19.58 -7.91
CA LEU A 98 11.93 -19.54 -7.57
C LEU A 98 12.44 -20.92 -7.12
N MET A 99 11.66 -21.62 -6.29
CA MET A 99 12.00 -22.98 -5.84
C MET A 99 12.06 -23.97 -7.02
N ALA A 100 11.18 -23.80 -8.01
CA ALA A 100 11.20 -24.62 -9.22
C ALA A 100 12.44 -24.36 -10.13
N LYS A 101 13.03 -23.15 -10.05
CA LYS A 101 14.23 -22.77 -10.83
C LYS A 101 15.55 -23.18 -10.17
N GLY A 102 15.51 -23.66 -8.93
CA GLY A 102 16.70 -24.08 -8.20
C GLY A 102 16.35 -24.95 -6.99
N ASN A 103 17.28 -25.81 -6.61
CA ASN A 103 17.10 -26.66 -5.44
C ASN A 103 17.58 -25.90 -4.18
N TYR A 104 16.72 -24.99 -3.70
CA TYR A 104 17.02 -24.16 -2.54
C TYR A 104 16.34 -24.71 -1.30
N ASN A 105 17.07 -24.70 -0.17
CA ASN A 105 16.46 -24.90 1.15
C ASN A 105 16.15 -23.52 1.74
N ALA A 106 14.91 -23.07 1.58
CA ALA A 106 14.48 -21.72 1.94
C ALA A 106 13.05 -21.71 2.47
N LYS A 107 12.71 -20.66 3.20
CA LYS A 107 11.36 -20.44 3.73
C LYS A 107 10.89 -19.02 3.39
N ARG A 108 9.66 -18.92 2.93
CA ARG A 108 9.03 -17.63 2.75
C ARG A 108 8.74 -17.01 4.12
N PHE A 109 9.17 -15.78 4.33
CA PHE A 109 8.81 -15.06 5.54
C PHE A 109 7.32 -14.71 5.51
N THR A 110 6.60 -15.16 6.52
CA THR A 110 5.21 -14.80 6.79
C THR A 110 5.12 -14.12 8.15
N ILE A 111 4.35 -13.05 8.24
CA ILE A 111 4.15 -12.37 9.52
C ILE A 111 3.38 -13.32 10.43
N PRO A 112 3.92 -13.67 11.62
CA PRO A 112 3.23 -14.53 12.57
C PRO A 112 1.87 -13.94 12.96
N ALA A 113 0.84 -14.78 13.09
CA ALA A 113 -0.54 -14.35 13.35
C ALA A 113 -0.69 -13.51 14.63
N ASN A 114 0.16 -13.73 15.63
CA ASN A 114 0.19 -12.94 16.86
C ASN A 114 0.66 -11.49 16.64
N ILE A 115 1.43 -11.24 15.59
CA ILE A 115 1.89 -9.90 15.19
C ILE A 115 0.93 -9.30 14.15
N ALA A 116 0.45 -10.08 13.20
CA ALA A 116 -0.48 -9.64 12.16
C ALA A 116 -1.78 -9.06 12.76
N ASN A 117 -2.23 -9.58 13.89
CA ASN A 117 -3.42 -9.11 14.59
C ASN A 117 -3.16 -7.92 15.55
N LYS A 118 -1.89 -7.56 15.81
CA LYS A 118 -1.60 -6.35 16.55
C LYS A 118 -1.90 -5.11 15.68
N GLN A 119 -2.61 -4.16 16.24
CA GLN A 119 -2.84 -2.87 15.58
C GLN A 119 -1.49 -2.15 15.43
N VAL A 120 -0.90 -2.25 14.24
CA VAL A 120 0.43 -1.70 13.93
C VAL A 120 0.41 -0.17 13.80
N CYS A 121 -0.76 0.44 13.63
CA CYS A 121 -0.91 1.89 13.58
C CYS A 121 -1.78 2.38 14.74
N PRO A 122 -1.20 3.01 15.77
CA PRO A 122 -1.97 3.62 16.88
C PRO A 122 -2.76 4.87 16.45
N VAL A 123 -2.72 5.24 15.17
CA VAL A 123 -3.24 6.52 14.67
C VAL A 123 -4.76 6.58 14.62
N MET A 124 -5.47 5.44 14.54
CA MET A 124 -6.94 5.44 14.59
C MET A 124 -7.46 4.34 15.52
N LYS A 125 -7.96 4.75 16.69
CA LYS A 125 -8.77 3.86 17.53
C LYS A 125 -10.03 3.50 16.73
N ARG A 126 -10.34 2.19 16.61
CA ARG A 126 -11.52 1.69 15.88
C ARG A 126 -12.85 2.29 16.38
N ASP A 127 -12.89 2.76 17.61
CA ASP A 127 -14.07 3.39 18.26
C ASP A 127 -14.06 4.92 18.12
N GLY A 128 -13.02 5.50 17.52
CA GLY A 128 -12.91 6.95 17.34
C GLY A 128 -13.88 7.51 16.29
N ILE A 129 -14.31 8.75 16.50
CA ILE A 129 -15.18 9.49 15.55
C ILE A 129 -14.52 9.55 14.18
N SER A 130 -13.20 9.76 14.12
CA SER A 130 -12.42 9.78 12.88
C SER A 130 -12.52 8.46 12.10
N TYR A 131 -12.48 7.31 12.77
CA TYR A 131 -12.63 6.02 12.13
C TYR A 131 -14.04 5.80 11.55
N LYS A 132 -15.07 6.17 12.33
CA LYS A 132 -16.47 6.10 11.87
C LYS A 132 -16.72 7.00 10.68
N PHE A 133 -16.15 8.21 10.69
CA PHE A 133 -16.24 9.16 9.58
C PHE A 133 -15.53 8.62 8.34
N THR A 134 -14.30 8.11 8.47
CA THR A 134 -13.56 7.52 7.33
C THR A 134 -14.31 6.33 6.73
N LYS A 135 -14.88 5.45 7.57
CA LYS A 135 -15.70 4.33 7.06
C LYS A 135 -16.98 4.79 6.38
N PHE A 136 -17.60 5.85 6.88
CA PHE A 136 -18.79 6.43 6.25
C PHE A 136 -18.45 6.98 4.86
N VAL A 137 -17.38 7.76 4.75
CA VAL A 137 -16.89 8.29 3.48
C VAL A 137 -16.52 7.15 2.51
N GLN A 138 -15.75 6.16 2.95
CA GLN A 138 -15.42 4.98 2.13
C GLN A 138 -16.64 4.23 1.62
N ARG A 139 -17.69 4.11 2.45
CA ARG A 139 -18.94 3.43 2.04
C ARG A 139 -19.68 4.19 0.93
N ILE A 140 -19.62 5.53 0.95
CA ILE A 140 -20.24 6.37 -0.10
C ILE A 140 -19.50 6.22 -1.42
N PHE A 141 -18.16 6.22 -1.39
CA PHE A 141 -17.33 6.19 -2.61
C PHE A 141 -17.03 4.77 -3.15
N ASN A 142 -17.19 3.74 -2.33
CA ASN A 142 -16.92 2.34 -2.74
C ASN A 142 -18.18 1.61 -3.23
N LYS A 143 -19.25 2.35 -3.54
CA LYS A 143 -20.51 1.80 -4.03
C LYS A 143 -20.66 1.96 -5.55
N SER A 144 -19.50 1.99 -6.25
CA SER A 144 -19.43 1.92 -7.72
C SER A 144 -18.74 0.66 -8.14
#